data_299de032112c4b9210c23e43cc0d9425
#
_entry.id   299de032112c4b9210c23e43cc0d9425
#
_cell.length_a   1.000
_cell.length_b   1.000
_cell.length_c   1.000
_cell.angle_alpha   90.00
_cell.angle_beta   90.00
_cell.angle_gamma   90.00
#
_symmetry.space_group_name_H-M   'P 1'
#
loop_
_entity.id
_entity.type
_entity.pdbx_description
1 polymer ?
#
loop_
_entity_poly.entity_id
_entity_poly.type
_entity_poly.pdbx_seq_one_letter_code
_entity_poly.pdbx_strand_id
1 'polypeptide(L)'
;GFSSGVDHCEWAFLGGLVKDPETGIPDFWTFLVPRRDFTVLPIWNTIGLGGTGSHDVTVTDAFIPAHRTHRSKDGFASTNPGAQHNPGPLYKLPFGQVFVRAVSSSSIGALQGALDLFIETGARRQSNNSFASATGDPDVQVLIA
;
A
#
# COMPACT_ATOMS: atom_id res chain seq x y z
N GLY A 1 -14.10 2.88 -3.29
CA GLY A 1 -12.82 2.47 -2.65
C GLY A 1 -11.73 3.48 -2.92
N PHE A 2 -10.63 3.40 -2.20
CA PHE A 2 -9.50 4.35 -2.36
C PHE A 2 -8.74 4.06 -3.66
N SER A 3 -8.76 5.03 -4.59
CA SER A 3 -8.00 4.97 -5.84
C SER A 3 -6.88 5.99 -5.80
N SER A 4 -5.88 5.75 -4.93
CA SER A 4 -4.78 6.69 -4.68
C SER A 4 -4.00 7.00 -5.95
N GLY A 5 -3.81 8.30 -6.24
CA GLY A 5 -3.12 8.77 -7.45
C GLY A 5 -3.95 8.72 -8.72
N VAL A 6 -5.24 8.44 -8.65
CA VAL A 6 -6.11 8.24 -9.83
C VAL A 6 -6.19 9.46 -10.77
N ASP A 7 -5.98 10.66 -10.25
CA ASP A 7 -5.96 11.89 -11.07
C ASP A 7 -4.84 11.91 -12.10
N HIS A 8 -3.77 11.15 -11.86
CA HIS A 8 -2.58 11.10 -12.70
C HIS A 8 -2.46 9.79 -13.50
N CYS A 9 -3.49 8.94 -13.45
CA CYS A 9 -3.44 7.61 -14.04
C CYS A 9 -4.16 7.55 -15.40
N GLU A 10 -3.50 6.98 -16.40
CA GLU A 10 -4.12 6.57 -17.66
C GLU A 10 -4.82 5.21 -17.57
N TRP A 11 -4.53 4.45 -16.53
CA TRP A 11 -5.10 3.15 -16.23
C TRP A 11 -5.35 3.00 -14.74
N ALA A 12 -6.49 2.43 -14.37
CA ALA A 12 -6.80 2.08 -12.99
C ALA A 12 -6.85 0.55 -12.82
N PHE A 13 -6.29 0.06 -11.71
CA PHE A 13 -6.38 -1.34 -11.33
C PHE A 13 -7.46 -1.49 -10.26
N LEU A 14 -8.64 -1.89 -10.68
CA LEU A 14 -9.84 -1.89 -9.86
C LEU A 14 -10.23 -3.29 -9.42
N GLY A 15 -10.68 -3.43 -8.18
CA GLY A 15 -11.20 -4.68 -7.64
C GLY A 15 -12.72 -4.77 -7.74
N GLY A 16 -13.23 -5.97 -7.93
CA GLY A 16 -14.66 -6.24 -7.97
C GLY A 16 -14.99 -7.72 -7.73
N LEU A 17 -16.24 -7.98 -7.36
CA LEU A 17 -16.73 -9.33 -7.19
C LEU A 17 -17.39 -9.82 -8.49
N VAL A 18 -16.97 -10.97 -8.95
CA VAL A 18 -17.53 -11.65 -10.12
C VAL A 18 -18.06 -13.00 -9.67
N LYS A 19 -19.26 -13.35 -10.09
CA LYS A 19 -19.75 -14.72 -9.88
C LYS A 19 -18.98 -15.67 -10.78
N ASP A 20 -18.39 -16.67 -10.18
CA ASP A 20 -17.76 -17.76 -10.92
C ASP A 20 -18.82 -18.44 -11.79
N PRO A 21 -18.60 -18.57 -13.11
CA PRO A 21 -19.62 -19.09 -14.02
C PRO A 21 -19.96 -20.57 -13.79
N GLU A 22 -19.07 -21.35 -13.18
CA GLU A 22 -19.26 -22.77 -12.93
C GLU A 22 -19.94 -23.02 -11.57
N THR A 23 -19.53 -22.30 -10.55
CA THR A 23 -19.98 -22.53 -9.16
C THR A 23 -21.04 -21.54 -8.68
N GLY A 24 -21.18 -20.38 -9.36
CA GLY A 24 -22.04 -19.28 -8.93
C GLY A 24 -21.53 -18.53 -7.69
N ILE A 25 -20.41 -18.95 -7.13
CA ILE A 25 -19.83 -18.35 -5.92
C ILE A 25 -19.12 -17.04 -6.29
N PRO A 26 -19.32 -15.94 -5.55
CA PRO A 26 -18.58 -14.71 -5.78
C PRO A 26 -17.07 -14.89 -5.54
N ASP A 27 -16.26 -14.47 -6.48
CA ASP A 27 -14.80 -14.45 -6.39
C ASP A 27 -14.30 -13.02 -6.61
N PHE A 28 -13.21 -12.65 -5.95
CA PHE A 28 -12.64 -11.32 -6.08
C PHE A 28 -11.67 -11.29 -7.28
N TRP A 29 -11.97 -10.37 -8.19
CA TRP A 29 -11.16 -10.15 -9.39
C TRP A 29 -10.63 -8.73 -9.41
N THR A 30 -9.53 -8.52 -10.13
CA THR A 30 -8.97 -7.23 -10.45
C THR A 30 -9.02 -6.99 -11.96
N PHE A 31 -9.24 -5.73 -12.33
CA PHE A 31 -9.49 -5.29 -13.69
C PHE A 31 -8.58 -4.13 -14.04
N LEU A 32 -7.85 -4.20 -15.13
CA LEU A 32 -7.08 -3.08 -15.66
C LEU A 32 -7.99 -2.28 -16.60
N VAL A 33 -8.42 -1.10 -16.12
CA VAL A 33 -9.42 -0.25 -16.78
C VAL A 33 -8.74 1.01 -17.32
N PRO A 34 -8.88 1.34 -18.62
CA PRO A 34 -8.31 2.56 -19.18
C PRO A 34 -9.07 3.80 -18.72
N ARG A 35 -8.41 4.95 -18.72
CA ARG A 35 -8.94 6.25 -18.24
C ARG A 35 -10.29 6.64 -18.83
N ARG A 36 -10.51 6.31 -20.09
CA ARG A 36 -11.78 6.61 -20.81
C ARG A 36 -12.98 5.83 -20.31
N ASP A 37 -12.77 4.70 -19.63
CA ASP A 37 -13.83 3.78 -19.20
C ASP A 37 -14.17 3.90 -17.71
N PHE A 38 -13.59 4.88 -17.00
CA PHE A 38 -13.96 5.19 -15.63
C PHE A 38 -14.09 6.70 -15.38
N THR A 39 -14.94 7.06 -14.43
CA THR A 39 -15.14 8.43 -13.94
C THR A 39 -14.60 8.56 -12.53
N VAL A 40 -13.81 9.61 -12.29
CA VAL A 40 -13.31 9.94 -10.94
C VAL A 40 -14.35 10.77 -10.22
N LEU A 41 -14.70 10.37 -9.00
CA LEU A 41 -15.54 11.13 -8.09
C LEU A 41 -14.64 11.86 -7.07
N PRO A 42 -14.55 13.19 -7.12
CA PRO A 42 -13.59 13.97 -6.33
C PRO A 42 -14.06 14.14 -4.88
N ILE A 43 -14.07 13.06 -4.12
CA ILE A 43 -14.56 13.03 -2.72
C ILE A 43 -13.45 13.03 -1.68
N TRP A 44 -12.17 12.95 -2.07
CA TRP A 44 -11.06 12.87 -1.14
C TRP A 44 -10.75 14.23 -0.52
N ASN A 45 -11.22 14.44 0.70
CA ASN A 45 -10.98 15.65 1.48
C ASN A 45 -10.63 15.25 2.91
N THR A 46 -9.34 15.09 3.22
CA THR A 46 -8.82 14.55 4.47
C THR A 46 -7.85 15.52 5.14
N ILE A 47 -7.76 15.47 6.47
CA ILE A 47 -6.81 16.26 7.26
C ILE A 47 -5.37 15.86 6.94
N GLY A 48 -5.12 14.55 6.73
CA GLY A 48 -3.82 14.00 6.34
C GLY A 48 -3.91 13.26 5.01
N LEU A 49 -2.79 13.08 4.34
CA LEU A 49 -2.72 12.38 3.03
C LEU A 49 -3.60 13.01 1.94
N GLY A 50 -3.95 14.30 2.04
CA GLY A 50 -4.75 14.99 1.04
C GLY A 50 -4.16 14.91 -0.37
N GLY A 51 -2.84 15.00 -0.48
CA GLY A 51 -2.13 14.95 -1.76
C GLY A 51 -2.14 13.58 -2.48
N THR A 52 -2.67 12.52 -1.85
CA THR A 52 -2.81 11.21 -2.51
C THR A 52 -3.95 11.19 -3.53
N GLY A 53 -4.92 12.13 -3.45
CA GLY A 53 -6.08 12.14 -4.33
C GLY A 53 -6.80 10.80 -4.38
N SER A 54 -6.99 10.18 -3.20
CA SER A 54 -7.56 8.82 -3.11
C SER A 54 -9.07 8.82 -3.35
N HIS A 55 -9.47 9.38 -4.48
CA HIS A 55 -10.85 9.52 -4.91
C HIS A 55 -11.53 8.19 -5.17
N ASP A 56 -12.85 8.19 -5.18
CA ASP A 56 -13.62 7.07 -5.70
C ASP A 56 -13.65 7.09 -7.22
N VAL A 57 -13.84 5.92 -7.80
CA VAL A 57 -14.07 5.75 -9.23
C VAL A 57 -15.34 4.96 -9.50
N THR A 58 -16.01 5.29 -10.56
CA THR A 58 -17.14 4.53 -11.10
C THR A 58 -16.84 4.05 -12.51
N VAL A 59 -17.29 2.82 -12.78
CA VAL A 59 -17.24 2.20 -14.11
C VAL A 59 -18.65 1.78 -14.46
N THR A 60 -19.14 2.16 -15.64
CA THR A 60 -20.49 1.82 -16.12
C THR A 60 -20.37 1.20 -17.49
N ASP A 61 -20.89 -0.01 -17.63
CA ASP A 61 -21.00 -0.75 -18.90
C ASP A 61 -19.70 -0.86 -19.71
N ALA A 62 -18.54 -0.96 -19.02
CA ALA A 62 -17.25 -1.09 -19.68
C ALA A 62 -16.93 -2.57 -19.94
N PHE A 63 -16.60 -2.87 -21.19
CA PHE A 63 -16.10 -4.20 -21.56
C PHE A 63 -14.62 -4.33 -21.23
N ILE A 64 -14.26 -5.25 -20.34
CA ILE A 64 -12.86 -5.55 -19.97
C ILE A 64 -12.49 -6.92 -20.56
N PRO A 65 -11.58 -6.97 -21.53
CA PRO A 65 -11.15 -8.25 -22.12
C PRO A 65 -10.38 -9.10 -21.10
N ALA A 66 -10.46 -10.42 -21.24
CA ALA A 66 -9.91 -11.38 -20.29
C ALA A 66 -8.41 -11.17 -19.97
N HIS A 67 -7.59 -10.74 -20.93
CA HIS A 67 -6.17 -10.47 -20.70
C HIS A 67 -5.89 -9.25 -19.81
N ARG A 68 -6.92 -8.48 -19.45
CA ARG A 68 -6.86 -7.36 -18.50
C ARG A 68 -7.55 -7.68 -17.19
N THR A 69 -7.82 -8.94 -16.93
CA THR A 69 -8.43 -9.41 -15.70
C THR A 69 -7.52 -10.37 -14.97
N HIS A 70 -7.64 -10.41 -13.65
CA HIS A 70 -6.85 -11.31 -12.81
C HIS A 70 -7.69 -11.77 -11.62
N ARG A 71 -7.73 -13.09 -11.40
CA ARG A 71 -8.38 -13.67 -10.20
C ARG A 71 -7.44 -13.53 -9.01
N SER A 72 -7.88 -12.88 -7.96
CA SER A 72 -7.03 -12.63 -6.78
C SER A 72 -6.55 -13.92 -6.13
N LYS A 73 -7.37 -14.97 -6.10
CA LYS A 73 -6.98 -16.27 -5.55
C LYS A 73 -5.75 -16.88 -6.25
N ASP A 74 -5.58 -16.64 -7.56
CA ASP A 74 -4.43 -17.15 -8.31
C ASP A 74 -3.13 -16.43 -7.91
N GLY A 75 -3.22 -15.14 -7.57
CA GLY A 75 -2.10 -14.38 -7.01
C GLY A 75 -1.71 -14.85 -5.62
N PHE A 76 -2.68 -15.15 -4.77
CA PHE A 76 -2.42 -15.68 -3.43
C PHE A 76 -1.86 -17.11 -3.46
N ALA A 77 -2.26 -17.92 -4.43
CA ALA A 77 -1.76 -19.28 -4.62
C ALA A 77 -0.47 -19.37 -5.45
N SER A 78 0.00 -18.25 -6.02
CA SER A 78 1.13 -18.20 -6.98
C SER A 78 0.92 -19.07 -8.24
N THR A 79 -0.33 -19.21 -8.66
CA THR A 79 -0.72 -19.98 -9.86
C THR A 79 -1.03 -19.10 -11.08
N ASN A 80 -0.88 -17.76 -10.92
CA ASN A 80 -1.10 -16.83 -12.02
C ASN A 80 -0.06 -16.98 -13.14
N PRO A 81 -0.39 -16.58 -14.39
CA PRO A 81 0.51 -16.69 -15.52
C PRO A 81 1.85 -15.97 -15.33
N GLY A 82 1.86 -14.84 -14.63
CA GLY A 82 3.08 -14.09 -14.33
C GLY A 82 4.09 -14.88 -13.50
N ALA A 83 3.64 -15.71 -12.56
CA ALA A 83 4.50 -16.56 -11.75
C ALA A 83 5.15 -17.69 -12.57
N GLN A 84 4.52 -18.10 -13.67
CA GLN A 84 5.03 -19.13 -14.58
C GLN A 84 6.08 -18.57 -15.54
N HIS A 85 5.88 -17.35 -16.05
CA HIS A 85 6.73 -16.73 -17.06
C HIS A 85 7.94 -15.99 -16.47
N ASN A 86 7.87 -15.56 -15.23
CA ASN A 86 8.95 -14.79 -14.60
C ASN A 86 9.83 -15.70 -13.72
N PRO A 87 11.14 -15.86 -14.03
CA PRO A 87 12.02 -16.80 -13.32
C PRO A 87 12.53 -16.23 -11.98
N GLY A 88 12.44 -14.92 -11.76
CA GLY A 88 12.97 -14.26 -10.57
C GLY A 88 12.33 -14.77 -9.26
N PRO A 89 13.09 -14.85 -8.16
CA PRO A 89 12.59 -15.41 -6.90
C PRO A 89 11.42 -14.62 -6.31
N LEU A 90 11.35 -13.32 -6.56
CA LEU A 90 10.26 -12.47 -6.09
C LEU A 90 8.90 -12.89 -6.67
N TYR A 91 8.87 -13.37 -7.91
CA TYR A 91 7.65 -13.84 -8.57
C TYR A 91 7.15 -15.21 -8.06
N LYS A 92 7.92 -15.86 -7.20
CA LYS A 92 7.53 -17.11 -6.54
C LYS A 92 6.85 -16.89 -5.18
N LEU A 93 6.84 -15.65 -4.71
CA LEU A 93 6.18 -15.31 -3.45
C LEU A 93 4.68 -15.10 -3.65
N PRO A 94 3.83 -15.62 -2.77
CA PRO A 94 2.40 -15.35 -2.78
C PRO A 94 2.12 -13.85 -2.66
N PHE A 95 1.18 -13.33 -3.43
CA PHE A 95 0.84 -11.90 -3.46
C PHE A 95 0.57 -11.33 -2.07
N GLY A 96 -0.14 -12.06 -1.20
CA GLY A 96 -0.44 -11.61 0.16
C GLY A 96 0.81 -11.32 0.99
N GLN A 97 1.86 -12.12 0.83
CA GLN A 97 3.14 -11.90 1.53
C GLN A 97 3.81 -10.62 1.06
N VAL A 98 3.85 -10.40 -0.26
CA VAL A 98 4.46 -9.20 -0.85
C VAL A 98 3.65 -7.96 -0.46
N PHE A 99 2.33 -8.01 -0.56
CA PHE A 99 1.45 -6.89 -0.26
C PHE A 99 1.56 -6.42 1.20
N VAL A 100 1.48 -7.34 2.16
CA VAL A 100 1.59 -7.01 3.59
C VAL A 100 2.95 -6.37 3.89
N ARG A 101 4.03 -6.90 3.31
CA ARG A 101 5.38 -6.34 3.50
C ARG A 101 5.52 -4.95 2.88
N ALA A 102 4.97 -4.75 1.68
CA ALA A 102 5.00 -3.43 1.03
C ALA A 102 4.29 -2.36 1.86
N VAL A 103 3.14 -2.68 2.46
CA VAL A 103 2.38 -1.74 3.30
C VAL A 103 3.08 -1.47 4.65
N SER A 104 3.61 -2.51 5.30
CA SER A 104 4.22 -2.36 6.64
C SER A 104 5.63 -1.74 6.62
N SER A 105 6.38 -1.87 5.53
CA SER A 105 7.77 -1.40 5.44
C SER A 105 7.90 0.11 5.65
N SER A 106 6.93 0.90 5.19
CA SER A 106 6.93 2.35 5.38
C SER A 106 6.82 2.75 6.86
N SER A 107 5.98 2.03 7.62
CA SER A 107 5.81 2.27 9.06
C SER A 107 7.06 1.88 9.86
N ILE A 108 7.70 0.77 9.48
CA ILE A 108 8.97 0.32 10.09
C ILE A 108 10.07 1.34 9.81
N GLY A 109 10.18 1.81 8.56
CA GLY A 109 11.15 2.83 8.18
C GLY A 109 10.92 4.18 8.90
N ALA A 110 9.66 4.59 9.06
CA ALA A 110 9.32 5.79 9.82
C ALA A 110 9.70 5.67 11.30
N LEU A 111 9.46 4.50 11.91
CA LEU A 111 9.87 4.24 13.29
C LEU A 111 11.40 4.31 13.44
N GLN A 112 12.15 3.66 12.55
CA GLN A 112 13.61 3.71 12.56
C GLN A 112 14.11 5.15 12.41
N GLY A 113 13.57 5.91 11.45
CA GLY A 113 13.94 7.32 11.26
C GLY A 113 13.61 8.21 12.46
N ALA A 114 12.50 7.95 13.13
CA ALA A 114 12.16 8.67 14.36
C ALA A 114 13.12 8.35 15.51
N LEU A 115 13.54 7.09 15.65
CA LEU A 115 14.53 6.66 16.63
C LEU A 115 15.90 7.29 16.35
N ASP A 116 16.36 7.27 15.10
CA ASP A 116 17.64 7.87 14.70
C ASP A 116 17.66 9.36 15.00
N LEU A 117 16.56 10.07 14.67
CA LEU A 117 16.42 11.50 14.97
C LEU A 117 16.39 11.77 16.49
N PHE A 118 15.71 10.92 17.26
CA PHE A 118 15.66 11.03 18.70
C PHE A 118 17.04 10.87 19.33
N ILE A 119 17.82 9.88 18.89
CA ILE A 119 19.19 9.66 19.36
C ILE A 119 20.08 10.86 19.01
N GLU A 120 20.04 11.33 17.76
CA GLU A 120 20.83 12.49 17.31
C GLU A 120 20.46 13.76 18.10
N THR A 121 19.18 14.01 18.29
CA THR A 121 18.68 15.18 19.03
C THR A 121 19.03 15.07 20.52
N GLY A 122 18.84 13.88 21.10
CA GLY A 122 19.20 13.60 22.50
C GLY A 122 20.68 13.81 22.78
N ALA A 123 21.54 13.43 21.86
CA ALA A 123 23.00 13.62 22.00
C ALA A 123 23.40 15.11 22.10
N ARG A 124 22.60 16.01 21.52
CA ARG A 124 22.86 17.47 21.52
C ARG A 124 22.07 18.21 22.59
N ARG A 125 21.09 17.57 23.23
CA ARG A 125 20.17 18.20 24.16
C ARG A 125 20.76 18.30 25.55
N GLN A 126 20.55 19.43 26.23
CA GLN A 126 20.81 19.65 27.64
C GLN A 126 19.51 19.72 28.41
N SER A 127 19.52 19.21 29.64
CA SER A 127 18.39 19.38 30.56
C SER A 127 18.25 20.83 30.99
N ASN A 128 17.04 21.39 30.90
CA ASN A 128 16.78 22.76 31.33
C ASN A 128 16.96 22.96 32.84
N ASN A 129 16.87 21.89 33.61
CA ASN A 129 16.93 21.97 35.10
C ASN A 129 18.35 21.75 35.63
N SER A 130 19.15 20.91 34.96
CA SER A 130 20.48 20.53 35.45
C SER A 130 21.63 20.99 34.55
N PHE A 131 21.34 21.48 33.35
CA PHE A 131 22.31 21.76 32.27
C PHE A 131 23.20 20.59 31.92
N ALA A 132 22.84 19.38 32.39
CA ALA A 132 23.54 18.13 32.07
C ALA A 132 23.12 17.65 30.67
N SER A 133 24.02 16.88 30.03
CA SER A 133 23.70 16.23 28.77
C SER A 133 22.56 15.22 28.94
N ALA A 134 21.58 15.23 28.04
CA ALA A 134 20.49 14.25 28.05
C ALA A 134 20.98 12.80 27.86
N THR A 135 22.14 12.60 27.27
CA THR A 135 22.75 11.27 27.12
C THR A 135 23.20 10.64 28.43
N GLY A 136 23.44 11.47 29.48
CA GLY A 136 23.77 10.99 30.82
C GLY A 136 22.55 10.75 31.72
N ASP A 137 21.35 11.04 31.24
CA ASP A 137 20.11 10.86 31.98
C ASP A 137 19.66 9.39 31.95
N PRO A 138 19.54 8.71 33.09
CA PRO A 138 19.14 7.31 33.15
C PRO A 138 17.77 7.03 32.53
N ASP A 139 16.81 7.98 32.67
CA ASP A 139 15.47 7.82 32.12
C ASP A 139 15.47 7.88 30.58
N VAL A 140 16.33 8.73 29.99
CA VAL A 140 16.53 8.77 28.55
C VAL A 140 17.18 7.50 28.02
N GLN A 141 18.15 6.95 28.76
CA GLN A 141 18.82 5.71 28.38
C GLN A 141 17.87 4.52 28.40
N VAL A 142 16.98 4.43 29.37
CA VAL A 142 15.96 3.37 29.45
C VAL A 142 14.95 3.43 28.30
N LEU A 143 14.62 4.64 27.81
CA LEU A 143 13.70 4.81 26.68
C LEU A 143 14.30 4.42 25.33
N ILE A 144 15.63 4.34 25.22
CA ILE A 144 16.33 4.00 23.97
C ILE A 144 16.69 2.50 23.91
N ALA A 145 16.84 1.86 25.07
CA ALA A 145 17.21 0.43 25.17
C ALA A 145 16.05 -0.52 24.83
#